data_ce75b7ae2a078a57c90e5eb168e06e0f
#
_entry.id   ce75b7ae2a078a57c90e5eb168e06e0f
#
_cell.length_a   1.000
_cell.length_b   1.000
_cell.length_c   1.000
_cell.angle_alpha   90.00
_cell.angle_beta   90.00
_cell.angle_gamma   90.00
#
_symmetry.space_group_name_H-M   'P 1'
#
loop_
_entity.id
_entity.type
_entity.pdbx_description
1 polymer ?
#
loop_
_entity_poly.entity_id
_entity_poly.type
_entity_poly.pdbx_seq_one_letter_code
_entity_poly.pdbx_strand_id
1 'polypeptide(L)'
;MERAIKLAKQANGEIPVGALIVKGNEVIAETFNQKELLNDVTAHAEILAIREAEQKLKKWRLDDCKMYVTLEPCPMCAWAIINSRIKTVYFGAYDHNYGALGSKIDLRKIANSKLKVYGGI
;
A
#
# COMPACT_ATOMS: atom_id res chain seq x y z
N MET A 1 9.21 -6.09 5.77
CA MET A 1 8.12 -6.99 5.29
C MET A 1 7.55 -7.90 6.37
N GLU A 2 8.32 -8.43 7.28
CA GLU A 2 7.80 -9.28 8.36
C GLU A 2 6.71 -8.59 9.18
N ARG A 3 6.89 -7.30 9.48
CA ARG A 3 5.90 -6.52 10.22
C ARG A 3 4.59 -6.37 9.43
N ALA A 4 4.68 -6.17 8.12
CA ALA A 4 3.50 -6.11 7.26
C ALA A 4 2.75 -7.45 7.24
N ILE A 5 3.46 -8.57 7.23
CA ILE A 5 2.86 -9.90 7.28
C ILE A 5 2.11 -10.10 8.60
N LYS A 6 2.70 -9.67 9.72
CA LYS A 6 2.02 -9.75 11.02
C LYS A 6 0.74 -8.93 11.04
N LEU A 7 0.75 -7.75 10.42
CA LEU A 7 -0.44 -6.91 10.31
C LEU A 7 -1.52 -7.60 9.47
N ALA A 8 -1.13 -8.25 8.37
CA ALA A 8 -2.07 -8.98 7.52
C ALA A 8 -2.86 -10.04 8.29
N LYS A 9 -2.23 -10.71 9.23
CA LYS A 9 -2.86 -11.76 10.03
C LYS A 9 -4.00 -11.25 10.91
N GLN A 10 -4.13 -9.93 11.09
CA GLN A 10 -5.21 -9.33 11.86
C GLN A 10 -6.50 -9.15 11.05
N ALA A 11 -6.45 -9.36 9.74
CA ALA A 11 -7.59 -9.18 8.85
C ALA A 11 -8.50 -10.42 8.84
N ASN A 12 -9.16 -10.68 9.96
CA ASN A 12 -10.03 -11.84 10.12
C ASN A 12 -11.24 -11.77 9.19
N GLY A 13 -11.50 -12.88 8.45
CA GLY A 13 -12.66 -12.99 7.57
C GLY A 13 -12.50 -12.25 6.25
N GLU A 14 -11.35 -11.67 5.97
CA GLU A 14 -11.05 -10.94 4.74
C GLU A 14 -9.77 -11.49 4.12
N ILE A 15 -9.50 -11.10 2.87
CA ILE A 15 -8.21 -11.38 2.23
C ILE A 15 -7.13 -10.68 3.06
N PRO A 16 -6.14 -11.43 3.60
CA PRO A 16 -5.18 -10.83 4.52
C PRO A 16 -4.15 -9.98 3.78
N VAL A 17 -4.21 -8.67 4.02
CA VAL A 17 -3.21 -7.73 3.50
C VAL A 17 -2.78 -6.81 4.64
N GLY A 18 -1.48 -6.66 4.81
CA GLY A 18 -0.91 -5.72 5.75
C GLY A 18 -0.03 -4.72 5.03
N ALA A 19 -0.02 -3.48 5.51
CA ALA A 19 0.77 -2.41 4.93
C ALA A 19 1.38 -1.52 6.00
N LEU A 20 2.58 -1.02 5.71
CA LEU A 20 3.18 0.02 6.55
C LEU A 20 3.87 1.06 5.68
N ILE A 21 3.93 2.27 6.21
CA ILE A 21 4.62 3.38 5.57
C ILE A 21 5.74 3.82 6.51
N VAL A 22 6.94 3.98 5.96
CA VAL A 22 8.11 4.41 6.71
C VAL A 22 8.68 5.69 6.11
N LYS A 23 9.19 6.55 6.99
CA LYS A 23 9.92 7.75 6.62
C LYS A 23 11.30 7.66 7.29
N GLY A 24 12.34 7.48 6.50
CA GLY A 24 13.66 7.15 7.06
C GLY A 24 13.57 5.81 7.79
N ASN A 25 13.91 5.81 9.05
CA ASN A 25 13.84 4.62 9.91
C ASN A 25 12.60 4.59 10.80
N GLU A 26 11.69 5.54 10.64
CA GLU A 26 10.50 5.65 11.48
C GLU A 26 9.29 5.04 10.77
N VAL A 27 8.56 4.17 11.46
CA VAL A 27 7.27 3.64 10.98
C VAL A 27 6.20 4.68 11.27
N ILE A 28 5.62 5.24 10.20
CA ILE A 28 4.62 6.30 10.29
C ILE A 28 3.20 5.73 10.37
N ALA A 29 2.94 4.65 9.65
CA ALA A 29 1.61 4.04 9.59
C ALA A 29 1.71 2.52 9.54
N GLU A 30 0.78 1.85 10.19
CA GLU A 30 0.67 0.38 10.21
C GLU A 30 -0.80 0.02 10.12
N THR A 31 -1.16 -0.75 9.10
CA THR A 31 -2.57 -1.07 8.85
C THR A 31 -2.74 -2.48 8.30
N PHE A 32 -3.96 -2.96 8.35
CA PHE A 32 -4.41 -4.16 7.64
C PHE A 32 -5.75 -3.85 6.98
N ASN A 33 -6.12 -4.63 5.97
CA ASN A 33 -7.37 -4.36 5.24
C ASN A 33 -8.58 -4.61 6.16
N GLN A 34 -9.54 -3.67 6.12
CA GLN A 34 -10.69 -3.64 7.02
C GLN A 34 -11.99 -3.34 6.26
N LYS A 35 -12.09 -3.82 5.02
CA LYS A 35 -13.26 -3.58 4.18
C LYS A 35 -14.56 -4.05 4.86
N GLU A 36 -14.54 -5.28 5.37
CA GLU A 36 -15.72 -5.83 6.05
C GLU A 36 -15.91 -5.19 7.43
N LEU A 37 -14.85 -5.04 8.20
CA LEU A 37 -14.91 -4.47 9.54
C LEU A 37 -15.49 -3.05 9.54
N LEU A 38 -15.06 -2.22 8.59
CA LEU A 38 -15.50 -0.82 8.48
C LEU A 38 -16.67 -0.64 7.52
N ASN A 39 -17.14 -1.71 6.88
CA ASN A 39 -18.17 -1.64 5.84
C ASN A 39 -17.81 -0.57 4.79
N ASP A 40 -16.57 -0.60 4.29
CA ASP A 40 -16.01 0.42 3.43
C ASP A 40 -15.16 -0.25 2.34
N VAL A 41 -15.61 -0.19 1.09
CA VAL A 41 -14.94 -0.81 -0.04
C VAL A 41 -13.53 -0.25 -0.27
N THR A 42 -13.26 0.97 0.21
CA THR A 42 -11.95 1.59 0.07
C THR A 42 -10.98 1.26 1.20
N ALA A 43 -11.43 0.54 2.23
CA ALA A 43 -10.63 0.24 3.42
C ALA A 43 -9.63 -0.89 3.18
N HIS A 44 -8.87 -0.80 2.08
CA HIS A 44 -7.69 -1.63 1.83
C HIS A 44 -6.55 -1.14 2.72
N ALA A 45 -5.65 -2.06 3.09
CA ALA A 45 -4.52 -1.73 3.95
C ALA A 45 -3.74 -0.51 3.44
N GLU A 46 -3.50 -0.43 2.14
CA GLU A 46 -2.72 0.65 1.52
C GLU A 46 -3.44 2.01 1.67
N ILE A 47 -4.75 2.04 1.43
CA ILE A 47 -5.53 3.28 1.58
C ILE A 47 -5.52 3.74 3.03
N LEU A 48 -5.72 2.82 3.96
CA LEU A 48 -5.70 3.14 5.39
C LEU A 48 -4.33 3.63 5.84
N ALA A 49 -3.25 3.03 5.31
CA ALA A 49 -1.89 3.45 5.62
C ALA A 49 -1.60 4.87 5.11
N ILE A 50 -2.04 5.19 3.88
CA ILE A 50 -1.89 6.53 3.31
C ILE A 50 -2.62 7.55 4.17
N ARG A 51 -3.88 7.29 4.54
CA ARG A 51 -4.66 8.19 5.40
C ARG A 51 -3.98 8.44 6.73
N GLU A 52 -3.51 7.38 7.38
CA GLU A 52 -2.83 7.48 8.67
C GLU A 52 -1.54 8.29 8.57
N ALA A 53 -0.74 8.04 7.54
CA ALA A 53 0.50 8.77 7.32
C ALA A 53 0.26 10.26 7.04
N GLU A 54 -0.74 10.56 6.21
CA GLU A 54 -1.11 11.95 5.87
C GLU A 54 -1.57 12.73 7.10
N GLN A 55 -2.36 12.09 7.95
CA GLN A 55 -2.82 12.69 9.21
C GLN A 55 -1.66 12.94 10.17
N LYS A 56 -0.77 11.95 10.31
CA LYS A 56 0.36 12.05 11.23
C LYS A 56 1.35 13.12 10.78
N LEU A 57 1.65 13.18 9.48
CA LEU A 57 2.62 14.13 8.93
C LEU A 57 1.97 15.48 8.61
N LYS A 58 0.64 15.59 8.68
CA LYS A 58 -0.14 16.81 8.41
C LYS A 58 0.12 17.36 7.01
N LYS A 59 0.27 16.46 6.03
CA LYS A 59 0.44 16.79 4.60
C LYS A 59 0.03 15.60 3.76
N TRP A 60 -0.50 15.85 2.56
CA TRP A 60 -0.91 14.77 1.65
C TRP A 60 0.26 14.20 0.85
N ARG A 61 1.33 14.97 0.64
CA ARG A 61 2.50 14.50 -0.10
C ARG A 61 3.37 13.61 0.79
N LEU A 62 3.61 12.40 0.34
CA LEU A 62 4.43 11.41 1.05
C LEU A 62 5.70 11.11 0.27
N ASP A 63 6.30 12.15 -0.35
CA ASP A 63 7.43 12.02 -1.27
C ASP A 63 8.74 11.58 -0.61
N ASP A 64 8.81 11.63 0.71
CA ASP A 64 9.94 11.11 1.49
C ASP A 64 9.64 9.78 2.18
N CYS A 65 8.55 9.11 1.78
CA CYS A 65 8.09 7.87 2.40
C CYS A 65 8.21 6.67 1.46
N LYS A 66 8.27 5.48 2.07
CA LYS A 66 8.24 4.19 1.37
C LYS A 66 7.11 3.36 1.95
N MET A 67 6.48 2.54 1.10
CA MET A 67 5.44 1.61 1.53
C MET A 67 5.92 0.16 1.43
N TYR A 68 5.59 -0.63 2.44
CA TYR A 68 5.73 -2.10 2.41
C TYR A 68 4.33 -2.68 2.52
N VAL A 69 3.99 -3.56 1.59
CA VAL A 69 2.66 -4.20 1.55
C VAL A 69 2.82 -5.68 1.19
N THR A 70 2.01 -6.55 1.78
CA THR A 70 2.18 -8.00 1.61
C THR A 70 1.72 -8.51 0.26
N LEU A 71 0.83 -7.79 -0.42
CA LEU A 71 0.30 -8.17 -1.74
C LEU A 71 0.42 -6.99 -2.69
N GLU A 72 0.70 -7.27 -3.96
CA GLU A 72 0.75 -6.25 -5.01
C GLU A 72 -0.52 -5.40 -5.01
N PRO A 73 -0.41 -4.06 -4.96
CA PRO A 73 -1.58 -3.19 -4.94
C PRO A 73 -2.49 -3.33 -6.15
N CYS A 74 -3.80 -3.26 -5.91
CA CYS A 74 -4.83 -3.22 -6.94
C CYS A 74 -4.86 -1.84 -7.61
N PRO A 75 -5.66 -1.64 -8.69
CA PRO A 75 -5.70 -0.34 -9.38
C PRO A 75 -6.06 0.84 -8.49
N MET A 76 -7.02 0.68 -7.57
CA MET A 76 -7.40 1.74 -6.64
C MET A 76 -6.22 2.16 -5.77
N CYS A 77 -5.55 1.19 -5.16
CA CYS A 77 -4.44 1.44 -4.26
C CYS A 77 -3.20 1.95 -4.99
N ALA A 78 -2.89 1.37 -6.16
CA ALA A 78 -1.76 1.81 -6.97
C ALA A 78 -1.91 3.27 -7.39
N TRP A 79 -3.12 3.67 -7.79
CA TRP A 79 -3.38 5.06 -8.18
C TRP A 79 -3.25 6.00 -6.99
N ALA A 80 -3.76 5.60 -5.82
CA ALA A 80 -3.61 6.37 -4.58
C ALA A 80 -2.14 6.53 -4.18
N ILE A 81 -1.35 5.46 -4.30
CA ILE A 81 0.09 5.49 -3.99
C ILE A 81 0.81 6.49 -4.92
N ILE A 82 0.52 6.42 -6.22
CA ILE A 82 1.12 7.34 -7.21
C ILE A 82 0.73 8.78 -6.88
N ASN A 83 -0.54 9.02 -6.60
CA ASN A 83 -1.04 10.38 -6.32
C ASN A 83 -0.52 10.94 -4.99
N SER A 84 -0.26 10.10 -4.00
CA SER A 84 0.32 10.55 -2.72
C SER A 84 1.81 10.87 -2.83
N ARG A 85 2.45 10.56 -3.96
CA ARG A 85 3.87 10.80 -4.22
C ARG A 85 4.80 9.93 -3.37
N ILE A 86 4.33 8.78 -2.89
CA ILE A 86 5.20 7.81 -2.25
C ILE A 86 6.34 7.45 -3.19
N LYS A 87 7.55 7.40 -2.66
CA LYS A 87 8.78 7.24 -3.45
C LYS A 87 8.96 5.81 -3.95
N THR A 88 8.71 4.84 -3.10
CA THR A 88 9.01 3.43 -3.37
C THR A 88 7.98 2.53 -2.71
N VAL A 89 7.59 1.47 -3.43
CA VAL A 89 6.74 0.40 -2.89
C VAL A 89 7.48 -0.91 -2.97
N TYR A 90 7.50 -1.62 -1.84
CA TYR A 90 7.97 -3.00 -1.77
C TYR A 90 6.76 -3.88 -1.49
N PHE A 91 6.50 -4.89 -2.34
CA PHE A 91 5.40 -5.81 -2.07
C PHE A 91 5.89 -7.26 -2.03
N GLY A 92 5.15 -8.09 -1.31
CA GLY A 92 5.49 -9.50 -1.16
C GLY A 92 5.02 -10.31 -2.36
N ALA A 93 3.76 -10.69 -2.39
CA ALA A 93 3.21 -11.56 -3.42
C ALA A 93 2.72 -10.77 -4.63
N TYR A 94 2.93 -11.33 -5.84
CA TYR A 94 2.34 -10.80 -7.06
C TYR A 94 0.86 -11.17 -7.12
N ASP A 95 0.03 -10.28 -7.63
CA ASP A 95 -1.39 -10.53 -7.84
C ASP A 95 -1.69 -10.51 -9.34
N HIS A 96 -1.79 -11.71 -9.93
CA HIS A 96 -2.00 -11.83 -11.38
C HIS A 96 -3.40 -11.44 -11.82
N ASN A 97 -4.36 -11.40 -10.89
CA ASN A 97 -5.75 -11.07 -11.20
C ASN A 97 -6.04 -9.57 -11.11
N TYR A 98 -5.46 -8.89 -10.11
CA TYR A 98 -5.77 -7.48 -9.82
C TYR A 98 -4.55 -6.59 -9.65
N GLY A 99 -3.33 -7.14 -9.73
CA GLY A 99 -2.12 -6.37 -9.51
C GLY A 99 -1.93 -5.27 -10.53
N ALA A 100 -1.70 -4.05 -10.07
CA ALA A 100 -1.64 -2.86 -10.92
C ALA A 100 -0.27 -2.18 -10.95
N LEU A 101 0.76 -2.85 -10.45
CA LEU A 101 2.15 -2.38 -10.49
C LEU A 101 3.05 -3.36 -11.25
N GLY A 102 2.50 -3.98 -12.29
CA GLY A 102 3.24 -4.77 -13.23
C GLY A 102 2.62 -6.10 -13.61
N SER A 103 1.73 -6.69 -12.78
CA SER A 103 1.19 -8.03 -13.06
C SER A 103 0.05 -8.00 -14.07
N LYS A 104 -1.12 -7.50 -13.69
CA LYS A 104 -2.26 -7.40 -14.61
C LYS A 104 -2.13 -6.18 -15.51
N ILE A 105 -1.82 -5.06 -14.90
CA ILE A 105 -1.53 -3.78 -15.58
C ILE A 105 -0.41 -3.09 -14.81
N ASP A 106 0.12 -2.02 -15.39
CA ASP A 106 1.10 -1.18 -14.71
C ASP A 106 0.67 0.28 -14.82
N LEU A 107 0.05 0.80 -13.77
CA LEU A 107 -0.45 2.16 -13.75
C LEU A 107 0.66 3.22 -13.81
N ARG A 108 1.91 2.86 -13.49
CA ARG A 108 3.04 3.78 -13.65
C ARG A 108 3.19 4.24 -15.08
N LYS A 109 2.90 3.36 -16.05
CA LYS A 109 2.97 3.68 -17.48
C LYS A 109 1.92 4.71 -17.87
N ILE A 110 0.69 4.51 -17.40
CA ILE A 110 -0.43 5.41 -17.69
C ILE A 110 -0.19 6.78 -17.06
N ALA A 111 0.28 6.80 -15.83
CA ALA A 111 0.52 8.01 -15.06
C ALA A 111 1.85 8.69 -15.39
N ASN A 112 2.70 8.07 -16.20
CA ASN A 112 4.08 8.51 -16.41
C ASN A 112 4.79 8.76 -15.07
N SER A 113 4.62 7.81 -14.14
CA SER A 113 5.12 7.92 -12.77
C SER A 113 6.54 7.43 -12.61
N LYS A 114 7.29 8.08 -11.75
CA LYS A 114 8.66 7.67 -11.38
C LYS A 114 8.68 6.78 -10.14
N LEU A 115 7.54 6.30 -9.69
CA LEU A 115 7.43 5.38 -8.54
C LEU A 115 8.34 4.17 -8.77
N LYS A 116 9.18 3.86 -7.80
CA LYS A 116 10.01 2.66 -7.80
C LYS A 116 9.24 1.52 -7.17
N VAL A 117 9.22 0.36 -7.81
CA VAL A 117 8.46 -0.80 -7.37
C VAL A 117 9.36 -2.03 -7.34
N TYR A 118 9.35 -2.73 -6.22
CA TYR A 118 10.09 -3.98 -6.04
C TYR A 118 9.13 -5.04 -5.51
N GLY A 119 8.89 -6.07 -6.32
CA GLY A 119 8.02 -7.17 -5.94
C GLY A 119 8.77 -8.42 -5.54
N GLY A 120 8.07 -9.37 -4.93
CA GLY A 120 8.63 -10.64 -4.53
C GLY A 120 9.55 -10.55 -3.32
N ILE A 121 9.32 -9.56 -2.48
CA ILE A 121 10.18 -9.32 -1.31
C ILE A 121 9.92 -10.34 -0.17
#